data_53d080d36286c9d0fcb927874c92a504
#
_entry.id   53d080d36286c9d0fcb927874c92a504
#
_cell.length_a   1.000
_cell.length_b   1.000
_cell.length_c   1.000
_cell.angle_alpha   90.00
_cell.angle_beta   90.00
_cell.angle_gamma   90.00
#
_symmetry.space_group_name_H-M   'P 1'
#
loop_
_entity.id
_entity.type
_entity.pdbx_description
1 polymer ?
#
loop_
_entity_poly.entity_id
_entity_poly.type
_entity_poly.pdbx_seq_one_letter_code
_entity_poly.pdbx_strand_id
1 'polypeptide(L)'
;MKKRIAFVAMILALSAGSVLPAFAGQWRNSGKTRWYQFDDGSYPKEKWELIDGTWYFFNDNGYLFRGWHNIKGYWYYFDGDGRMLANTWVGDYYVGSTGAMLADCITPDGYRVGQDGKWIP
;
A
#
# COMPACT_ATOMS: atom_id res chain seq x y z
N MET A 1 3.87 -9.76 12.53
CA MET A 1 4.46 -8.58 13.12
C MET A 1 5.79 -8.28 12.55
N LYS A 2 6.70 -9.21 12.65
CA LYS A 2 8.06 -8.95 12.22
C LYS A 2 8.19 -8.60 10.76
N LYS A 3 7.31 -9.14 9.94
CA LYS A 3 7.44 -8.87 8.51
C LYS A 3 7.08 -7.47 8.13
N ARG A 4 6.31 -6.80 8.96
CA ARG A 4 6.02 -5.42 8.68
C ARG A 4 7.26 -4.56 8.73
N ILE A 5 8.28 -5.07 9.38
CA ILE A 5 9.53 -4.37 9.44
C ILE A 5 10.12 -4.21 8.06
N ALA A 6 9.95 -5.20 7.22
CA ALA A 6 10.46 -5.09 5.87
C ALA A 6 9.80 -3.96 5.10
N PHE A 7 8.50 -3.80 5.28
CA PHE A 7 7.80 -2.71 4.63
C PHE A 7 8.23 -1.36 5.21
N VAL A 8 8.36 -1.31 6.53
CA VAL A 8 8.83 -0.09 7.17
C VAL A 8 10.23 0.23 6.72
N ALA A 9 11.07 -0.78 6.57
CA ALA A 9 12.42 -0.57 6.08
C ALA A 9 12.42 0.03 4.69
N MET A 10 11.49 -0.39 3.86
CA MET A 10 11.38 0.18 2.53
C MET A 10 11.07 1.68 2.60
N ILE A 11 10.15 2.04 3.49
CA ILE A 11 9.81 3.45 3.68
C ILE A 11 11.00 4.21 4.23
N LEU A 12 11.70 3.63 5.18
CA LEU A 12 12.87 4.26 5.76
C LEU A 12 13.96 4.45 4.73
N ALA A 13 14.14 3.45 3.88
CA ALA A 13 15.13 3.57 2.83
C ALA A 13 14.84 4.74 1.92
N LEU A 14 13.57 4.93 1.59
CA LEU A 14 13.21 6.08 0.79
C LEU A 14 13.46 7.38 1.53
N SER A 15 13.15 7.39 2.81
CA SER A 15 13.39 8.58 3.60
C SER A 15 14.86 8.86 3.78
N ALA A 16 15.63 7.82 4.05
CA ALA A 16 17.07 7.96 4.23
C ALA A 16 17.76 8.34 2.95
N GLY A 17 17.22 7.91 1.85
CA GLY A 17 17.72 8.27 0.58
C GLY A 17 17.31 9.66 0.18
N SER A 18 17.29 10.54 1.10
CA SER A 18 16.82 11.90 0.99
C SER A 18 17.14 12.60 -0.31
N VAL A 19 18.06 12.09 -1.04
CA VAL A 19 18.44 12.63 -2.33
C VAL A 19 17.73 11.93 -3.45
N LEU A 20 16.69 11.21 -3.15
CA LEU A 20 15.97 10.57 -4.21
C LEU A 20 15.55 11.59 -5.22
N PRO A 21 15.92 11.39 -6.45
CA PRO A 21 15.35 12.21 -7.48
C PRO A 21 13.86 12.06 -7.40
N ALA A 22 13.18 13.13 -7.52
CA ALA A 22 11.77 13.06 -7.71
C ALA A 22 11.57 12.11 -8.88
N PHE A 23 10.83 11.07 -8.66
CA PHE A 23 10.40 10.24 -9.76
C PHE A 23 9.44 11.10 -10.57
N ALA A 24 9.99 11.87 -11.48
CA ALA A 24 9.15 12.63 -12.35
C ALA A 24 8.42 11.68 -13.28
N GLY A 25 7.16 11.92 -13.46
CA GLY A 25 6.36 11.08 -14.31
C GLY A 25 4.95 11.61 -14.38
N GLN A 26 4.10 10.86 -15.01
CA GLN A 26 2.71 11.25 -15.21
C GLN A 26 1.79 10.07 -15.04
N TRP A 27 0.64 10.34 -14.43
CA TRP A 27 -0.45 9.38 -14.40
C TRP A 27 -1.06 9.26 -15.79
N ARG A 28 -1.31 8.02 -16.19
CA ARG A 28 -1.94 7.72 -17.47
C ARG A 28 -3.20 6.91 -17.21
N ASN A 29 -4.17 7.07 -18.08
CA ASN A 29 -5.41 6.31 -18.03
C ASN A 29 -5.48 5.37 -19.21
N SER A 30 -5.98 4.16 -18.95
CA SER A 30 -6.20 3.18 -19.99
C SER A 30 -7.54 2.52 -19.68
N GLY A 31 -8.60 3.08 -20.23
CA GLY A 31 -9.94 2.63 -19.91
C GLY A 31 -10.27 2.93 -18.45
N LYS A 32 -10.62 1.89 -17.70
CA LYS A 32 -10.95 2.03 -16.28
C LYS A 32 -9.75 1.86 -15.37
N THR A 33 -8.56 1.68 -15.93
CA THR A 33 -7.35 1.45 -15.17
C THR A 33 -6.42 2.64 -15.25
N ARG A 34 -5.50 2.72 -14.31
CA ARG A 34 -4.50 3.78 -14.30
C ARG A 34 -3.13 3.16 -14.12
N TRP A 35 -2.13 3.82 -14.69
CA TRP A 35 -0.73 3.45 -14.54
C TRP A 35 0.10 4.71 -14.48
N TYR A 36 1.36 4.56 -14.12
CA TYR A 36 2.24 5.71 -13.96
C TYR A 36 3.41 5.55 -14.90
N GLN A 37 3.69 6.57 -15.70
CA GLN A 37 4.81 6.53 -16.62
C GLN A 37 5.89 7.48 -16.16
N PHE A 38 7.07 6.95 -15.94
CA PHE A 38 8.23 7.78 -15.63
C PHE A 38 8.66 8.57 -16.86
N ASP A 39 9.45 9.61 -16.62
CA ASP A 39 9.89 10.48 -17.71
C ASP A 39 10.71 9.75 -18.79
N ASP A 40 11.38 8.66 -18.41
CA ASP A 40 12.14 7.87 -19.38
C ASP A 40 11.27 6.91 -20.17
N GLY A 41 9.96 6.93 -19.94
CA GLY A 41 9.01 6.07 -20.64
C GLY A 41 8.74 4.74 -19.95
N SER A 42 9.52 4.38 -18.95
CA SER A 42 9.29 3.14 -18.21
C SER A 42 8.11 3.29 -17.24
N TYR A 43 7.68 2.18 -16.67
CA TYR A 43 6.60 2.19 -15.70
C TYR A 43 6.77 1.04 -14.73
N PRO A 44 6.27 1.20 -13.49
CA PRO A 44 6.43 0.16 -12.47
C PRO A 44 5.51 -1.02 -12.72
N LYS A 45 6.04 -2.23 -12.46
CA LYS A 45 5.29 -3.48 -12.55
C LYS A 45 5.61 -4.32 -11.34
N GLU A 46 4.59 -4.90 -10.73
CA GLU A 46 4.74 -5.78 -9.56
C GLU A 46 5.58 -5.14 -8.47
N LYS A 47 5.29 -3.88 -8.17
CA LYS A 47 6.10 -3.21 -7.16
C LYS A 47 5.35 -2.04 -6.54
N TRP A 48 5.83 -1.68 -5.37
CA TRP A 48 5.37 -0.51 -4.66
C TRP A 48 6.02 0.74 -5.25
N GLU A 49 5.27 1.84 -5.26
CA GLU A 49 5.83 3.16 -5.56
C GLU A 49 5.23 4.19 -4.64
N LEU A 50 6.10 5.08 -4.17
CA LEU A 50 5.66 6.23 -3.40
C LEU A 50 5.60 7.42 -4.34
N ILE A 51 4.40 7.90 -4.60
CA ILE A 51 4.18 8.99 -5.55
C ILE A 51 3.43 10.09 -4.82
N ASP A 52 4.04 11.25 -4.74
CA ASP A 52 3.46 12.42 -4.06
C ASP A 52 2.99 12.10 -2.66
N GLY A 53 3.79 11.31 -1.93
CA GLY A 53 3.50 11.01 -0.54
C GLY A 53 2.49 9.89 -0.31
N THR A 54 2.02 9.24 -1.35
CA THR A 54 1.04 8.18 -1.25
C THR A 54 1.60 6.90 -1.85
N TRP A 55 1.36 5.79 -1.14
CA TRP A 55 1.81 4.48 -1.61
C TRP A 55 0.78 3.85 -2.54
N TYR A 56 1.32 3.28 -3.62
CA TYR A 56 0.53 2.55 -4.61
C TYR A 56 1.23 1.23 -4.87
N PHE A 57 0.48 0.24 -5.33
CA PHE A 57 1.07 -0.99 -5.82
C PHE A 57 0.59 -1.25 -7.23
N PHE A 58 1.52 -1.56 -8.12
CA PHE A 58 1.21 -1.80 -9.53
C PHE A 58 1.32 -3.29 -9.82
N ASN A 59 0.34 -3.83 -10.55
CA ASN A 59 0.33 -5.25 -10.87
C ASN A 59 1.35 -5.56 -11.98
N ASP A 60 1.36 -6.79 -12.43
CA ASP A 60 2.33 -7.24 -13.43
C ASP A 60 2.09 -6.63 -14.81
N ASN A 61 0.97 -6.00 -15.03
CA ASN A 61 0.69 -5.25 -16.24
C ASN A 61 0.92 -3.76 -16.08
N GLY A 62 1.32 -3.34 -14.87
CA GLY A 62 1.56 -1.95 -14.59
C GLY A 62 0.33 -1.17 -14.16
N TYR A 63 -0.79 -1.84 -13.90
CA TYR A 63 -1.99 -1.15 -13.46
C TYR A 63 -2.13 -1.15 -11.95
N LEU A 64 -2.79 -0.14 -11.42
CA LEU A 64 -3.00 0.01 -10.00
C LEU A 64 -3.84 -1.12 -9.42
N PHE A 65 -3.45 -1.56 -8.23
CA PHE A 65 -4.31 -2.38 -7.39
C PHE A 65 -5.43 -1.51 -6.81
N ARG A 66 -6.61 -2.10 -6.68
CA ARG A 66 -7.74 -1.52 -5.95
C ARG A 66 -8.37 -2.62 -5.13
N GLY A 67 -8.90 -2.27 -3.97
CA GLY A 67 -9.49 -3.25 -3.08
C GLY A 67 -8.45 -3.99 -2.27
N TRP A 68 -8.82 -5.14 -1.77
CA TRP A 68 -7.95 -5.95 -0.93
C TRP A 68 -7.00 -6.78 -1.79
N HIS A 69 -5.72 -6.76 -1.44
CA HIS A 69 -4.72 -7.59 -2.09
C HIS A 69 -3.71 -8.11 -1.08
N ASN A 70 -3.37 -9.39 -1.21
CA ASN A 70 -2.32 -9.98 -0.41
C ASN A 70 -1.00 -9.81 -1.15
N ILE A 71 -0.07 -9.12 -0.50
CA ILE A 71 1.24 -8.86 -1.09
C ILE A 71 2.28 -9.41 -0.13
N LYS A 72 2.93 -10.48 -0.53
CA LYS A 72 3.98 -11.15 0.26
C LYS A 72 3.52 -11.52 1.66
N GLY A 73 2.29 -11.96 1.78
CA GLY A 73 1.77 -12.47 3.05
C GLY A 73 1.01 -11.48 3.89
N TYR A 74 0.90 -10.25 3.46
CA TYR A 74 0.14 -9.23 4.17
C TYR A 74 -0.98 -8.71 3.31
N TRP A 75 -2.11 -8.40 3.94
CA TRP A 75 -3.27 -7.83 3.24
C TRP A 75 -3.21 -6.32 3.33
N TYR A 76 -3.40 -5.68 2.18
CA TYR A 76 -3.46 -4.23 2.05
C TYR A 76 -4.74 -3.85 1.35
N TYR A 77 -5.21 -2.66 1.63
CA TYR A 77 -6.40 -2.16 0.97
C TYR A 77 -6.06 -0.88 0.19
N PHE A 78 -6.46 -0.87 -1.06
CA PHE A 78 -6.28 0.28 -1.95
C PHE A 78 -7.65 0.83 -2.30
N ASP A 79 -7.82 2.14 -2.20
CA ASP A 79 -9.11 2.74 -2.48
C ASP A 79 -9.41 2.79 -3.98
N GLY A 80 -10.50 3.45 -4.36
CA GLY A 80 -10.92 3.53 -5.75
C GLY A 80 -9.92 4.24 -6.66
N ASP A 81 -9.06 5.07 -6.08
CA ASP A 81 -8.00 5.76 -6.82
C ASP A 81 -6.67 5.02 -6.71
N GLY A 82 -6.65 3.86 -6.09
CA GLY A 82 -5.44 3.07 -5.94
C GLY A 82 -4.59 3.46 -4.76
N ARG A 83 -5.02 4.39 -3.92
CA ARG A 83 -4.24 4.83 -2.78
C ARG A 83 -4.29 3.81 -1.66
N MET A 84 -3.13 3.44 -1.12
CA MET A 84 -3.09 2.55 0.03
C MET A 84 -3.66 3.25 1.24
N LEU A 85 -4.60 2.60 1.93
CA LEU A 85 -5.11 3.13 3.18
C LEU A 85 -4.25 2.66 4.34
N ALA A 86 -4.17 3.48 5.38
CA ALA A 86 -3.41 3.16 6.58
C ALA A 86 -4.08 3.82 7.78
N ASN A 87 -3.90 3.20 8.95
CA ASN A 87 -4.39 3.71 10.22
C ASN A 87 -5.90 3.94 10.22
N THR A 88 -6.64 3.03 9.63
CA THR A 88 -8.08 3.19 9.51
C THR A 88 -8.78 1.83 9.39
N TRP A 89 -10.06 1.83 9.61
CA TRP A 89 -10.92 0.67 9.40
C TRP A 89 -11.38 0.63 7.95
N VAL A 90 -11.43 -0.59 7.43
CA VAL A 90 -12.04 -0.88 6.14
C VAL A 90 -13.07 -1.96 6.42
N GLY A 91 -14.32 -1.56 6.59
CA GLY A 91 -15.34 -2.48 7.09
C GLY A 91 -14.95 -3.00 8.47
N ASP A 92 -14.90 -4.30 8.63
CA ASP A 92 -14.56 -4.95 9.89
C ASP A 92 -13.06 -5.22 10.06
N TYR A 93 -12.23 -4.68 9.19
CA TYR A 93 -10.79 -4.91 9.21
C TYR A 93 -10.04 -3.61 9.42
N TYR A 94 -8.94 -3.67 10.16
CA TYR A 94 -8.15 -2.48 10.43
C TYR A 94 -6.80 -2.59 9.72
N VAL A 95 -6.44 -1.56 8.97
CA VAL A 95 -5.11 -1.48 8.37
C VAL A 95 -4.27 -0.53 9.22
N GLY A 96 -3.08 -1.00 9.56
CA GLY A 96 -2.21 -0.28 10.49
C GLY A 96 -1.34 0.77 9.83
N SER A 97 -0.30 1.17 10.54
CA SER A 97 0.55 2.28 10.10
C SER A 97 1.33 1.99 8.82
N THR A 98 1.57 0.72 8.54
CA THR A 98 2.26 0.34 7.30
C THR A 98 1.30 0.03 6.17
N GLY A 99 0.00 0.13 6.43
CA GLY A 99 -1.04 -0.29 5.50
C GLY A 99 -1.43 -1.76 5.65
N ALA A 100 -0.61 -2.56 6.32
CA ALA A 100 -0.92 -3.98 6.49
C ALA A 100 -2.07 -4.18 7.46
N MET A 101 -2.98 -5.08 7.11
CA MET A 101 -4.09 -5.45 7.97
C MET A 101 -3.57 -6.04 9.28
N LEU A 102 -4.13 -5.60 10.39
CA LEU A 102 -3.81 -6.15 11.70
C LEU A 102 -4.57 -7.44 11.93
N ALA A 103 -3.96 -8.35 12.67
CA ALA A 103 -4.58 -9.62 13.02
C ALA A 103 -4.12 -10.04 14.40
N ASP A 104 -5.02 -10.72 15.10
CA ASP A 104 -4.73 -11.30 16.40
C ASP A 104 -4.12 -10.29 17.39
N CYS A 105 -4.75 -9.12 17.49
CA CYS A 105 -4.25 -8.06 18.36
C CYS A 105 -5.34 -7.06 18.69
N ILE A 106 -4.97 -6.06 19.50
CA ILE A 106 -5.83 -4.92 19.80
C ILE A 106 -5.41 -3.77 18.89
N THR A 107 -6.36 -3.15 18.26
CA THR A 107 -6.09 -2.01 17.38
C THR A 107 -5.71 -0.77 18.21
N PRO A 108 -5.09 0.24 17.59
CA PRO A 108 -4.74 1.45 18.33
C PRO A 108 -5.92 2.14 18.99
N ASP A 109 -7.12 1.99 18.44
CA ASP A 109 -8.32 2.59 19.04
C ASP A 109 -9.04 1.64 19.99
N GLY A 110 -8.41 0.50 20.36
CA GLY A 110 -8.86 -0.31 21.47
C GLY A 110 -9.77 -1.50 21.15
N TYR A 111 -9.89 -1.84 19.89
CA TYR A 111 -10.77 -2.94 19.50
C TYR A 111 -9.96 -4.19 19.17
N ARG A 112 -10.59 -5.34 19.39
CA ARG A 112 -9.91 -6.60 19.15
C ARG A 112 -10.23 -7.12 17.75
N VAL A 113 -9.19 -7.58 17.05
CA VAL A 113 -9.34 -8.28 15.77
C VAL A 113 -8.78 -9.68 15.90
N GLY A 114 -9.42 -10.62 15.22
CA GLY A 114 -9.05 -12.02 15.31
C GLY A 114 -7.91 -12.41 14.40
N GLN A 115 -7.65 -13.71 14.33
CA GLN A 115 -6.57 -14.21 13.47
C GLN A 115 -6.80 -13.92 12.00
N ASP A 116 -8.05 -13.83 11.60
CA ASP A 116 -8.40 -13.47 10.23
C ASP A 116 -8.46 -11.96 10.01
N GLY A 117 -8.17 -11.19 11.04
CA GLY A 117 -8.20 -9.74 11.00
C GLY A 117 -9.55 -9.14 11.29
N LYS A 118 -10.59 -9.95 11.38
CA LYS A 118 -11.94 -9.42 11.54
C LYS A 118 -12.20 -8.97 12.96
N TRP A 119 -12.92 -7.85 13.10
CA TRP A 119 -13.31 -7.31 14.39
C TRP A 119 -14.10 -8.33 15.20
N ILE A 120 -13.76 -8.43 16.47
CA ILE A 120 -14.46 -9.28 17.42
C ILE A 120 -15.19 -8.36 18.38
N PRO A 121 -16.54 -8.33 18.32
CA PRO A 121 -17.31 -7.46 19.20
C PRO A 121 -17.26 -7.89 20.66
#